data_fcae82da9ddd07671c89e41976b712c6
#
_entry.id   fcae82da9ddd07671c89e41976b712c6
#
_cell.length_a   1.000
_cell.length_b   1.000
_cell.length_c   1.000
_cell.angle_alpha   90.00
_cell.angle_beta   90.00
_cell.angle_gamma   90.00
#
_symmetry.space_group_name_H-M   'P 1'
#
loop_
_entity.id
_entity.type
_entity.pdbx_description
1 polymer ?
#
loop_
_entity_poly.entity_id
_entity_poly.type
_entity_poly.pdbx_seq_one_letter_code
_entity_poly.pdbx_strand_id
1 'polypeptide(L)' 'MKKQDDHLFKIGEIAKILGITRKTILVYEEMGLLTPAIKDKNSGYRYYTADNMTQIRSIRSLQTLGLSLSEIREYY' A
#
# COMPACT_ATOMS: atom_id res chain seq x y z
N MET A 1 -15.68 12.51 19.41
CA MET A 1 -15.67 11.37 18.68
C MET A 1 -14.84 11.52 17.43
N LYS A 2 -14.29 10.46 17.07
CA LYS A 2 -13.40 10.48 16.03
C LYS A 2 -14.05 10.28 14.70
N LYS A 3 -13.66 11.05 13.80
CA LYS A 3 -14.21 10.96 12.53
C LYS A 3 -13.42 10.02 11.66
N GLN A 4 -14.09 9.10 11.06
CA GLN A 4 -13.45 8.19 10.17
C GLN A 4 -13.08 8.89 8.88
N ASP A 5 -11.86 8.73 8.45
CA ASP A 5 -11.43 9.30 7.19
C ASP A 5 -11.68 8.28 6.08
N ASP A 6 -12.69 8.53 5.29
CA ASP A 6 -13.07 7.63 4.21
C ASP A 6 -12.48 8.00 2.87
N HIS A 7 -11.55 8.95 2.87
CA HIS A 7 -10.97 9.38 1.61
C HIS A 7 -10.25 8.22 0.91
N LEU A 8 -10.51 8.07 -0.37
CA LEU A 8 -9.88 7.06 -1.19
C LEU A 8 -8.89 7.72 -2.13
N PHE A 9 -7.72 7.13 -2.22
CA PHE A 9 -6.65 7.61 -3.08
C PHE A 9 -6.44 6.65 -4.23
N LYS A 10 -6.16 7.18 -5.40
CA LYS A 10 -5.77 6.33 -6.52
C LYS A 10 -4.31 5.98 -6.38
N ILE A 11 -3.89 4.91 -7.07
CA ILE A 11 -2.52 4.45 -6.95
C ILE A 11 -1.51 5.53 -7.32
N GLY A 12 -1.80 6.33 -8.35
CA GLY A 12 -0.91 7.40 -8.74
C GLY A 12 -0.77 8.47 -7.68
N GLU A 13 -1.84 8.71 -6.92
CA GLU A 13 -1.81 9.69 -5.86
C GLU A 13 -0.94 9.25 -4.70
N ILE A 14 -1.11 7.99 -4.26
CA ILE A 14 -0.30 7.53 -3.14
C ILE A 14 1.16 7.33 -3.54
N ALA A 15 1.39 6.96 -4.79
CA ALA A 15 2.75 6.83 -5.28
C ALA A 15 3.46 8.18 -5.17
N LYS A 16 2.77 9.23 -5.56
CA LYS A 16 3.33 10.57 -5.51
C LYS A 16 3.54 11.05 -4.08
N ILE A 17 2.53 10.84 -3.25
CA ILE A 17 2.62 11.26 -1.84
C ILE A 17 3.77 10.57 -1.12
N LEU A 18 3.95 9.27 -1.37
CA LEU A 18 4.95 8.50 -0.68
C LEU A 18 6.31 8.50 -1.38
N GLY A 19 6.38 9.06 -2.57
CA GLY A 19 7.64 9.13 -3.30
C GLY A 19 8.13 7.79 -3.81
N ILE A 20 7.21 6.92 -4.21
CA ILE A 20 7.57 5.60 -4.73
C ILE A 20 6.85 5.41 -6.06
N THR A 21 7.20 4.35 -6.78
CA THR A 21 6.57 4.09 -8.06
C THR A 21 5.30 3.28 -7.90
N ARG A 22 4.43 3.37 -8.88
CA ARG A 22 3.22 2.54 -8.90
C ARG A 22 3.61 1.06 -8.90
N LYS A 23 4.65 0.73 -9.63
CA LYS A 23 5.10 -0.65 -9.69
C LYS A 23 5.47 -1.19 -8.33
N THR A 24 6.11 -0.39 -7.51
CA THR A 24 6.47 -0.80 -6.16
C THR A 24 5.23 -1.17 -5.36
N ILE A 25 4.18 -0.34 -5.48
CA ILE A 25 2.93 -0.60 -4.76
C ILE A 25 2.30 -1.90 -5.24
N LEU A 26 2.32 -2.12 -6.56
CA LEU A 26 1.74 -3.34 -7.12
C LEU A 26 2.53 -4.58 -6.71
N VAL A 27 3.84 -4.45 -6.57
CA VAL A 27 4.67 -5.57 -6.10
C VAL A 27 4.28 -5.94 -4.67
N TYR A 28 4.06 -4.93 -3.83
CA TYR A 28 3.63 -5.19 -2.46
C TYR A 28 2.30 -5.94 -2.44
N GLU A 29 1.39 -5.56 -3.34
CA GLU A 29 0.12 -6.26 -3.43
C GLU A 29 0.32 -7.69 -3.89
N GLU A 30 1.15 -7.89 -4.90
CA GLU A 30 1.45 -9.20 -5.42
C GLU A 30 2.06 -10.13 -4.36
N MET A 31 2.88 -9.55 -3.49
CA MET A 31 3.53 -10.33 -2.44
C MET A 31 2.60 -10.61 -1.27
N GLY A 32 1.38 -10.11 -1.32
CA GLY A 32 0.43 -10.31 -0.23
C GLY A 32 0.68 -9.41 0.97
N LEU A 33 1.46 -8.34 0.78
CA LEU A 33 1.78 -7.43 1.88
C LEU A 33 0.79 -6.28 1.98
N LEU A 34 0.04 -6.05 0.93
CA LEU A 34 -0.85 -4.92 0.85
C LEU A 34 -2.11 -5.31 0.11
N THR A 35 -3.26 -4.95 0.67
CA THR A 35 -4.53 -5.18 0.01
C THR A 35 -5.21 -3.84 -0.18
N PRO A 36 -5.46 -3.41 -1.42
CA PRO A 36 -6.14 -2.14 -1.62
C PRO A 36 -7.53 -2.18 -0.99
N ALA A 37 -8.00 -1.03 -0.52
CA ALA A 37 -9.31 -0.97 0.10
C ALA A 37 -10.39 -1.38 -0.88
N ILE A 38 -10.25 -0.97 -2.14
CA ILE A 38 -11.18 -1.32 -3.19
C ILE A 38 -10.43 -1.65 -4.46
N LYS A 39 -10.86 -2.70 -5.14
CA LYS A 39 -10.36 -3.01 -6.46
C LYS A 39 -11.58 -3.18 -7.35
N ASP A 40 -11.78 -2.24 -8.28
CA ASP A 40 -12.93 -2.27 -9.15
C ASP A 40 -12.84 -3.45 -10.10
N LYS A 41 -13.81 -4.33 -10.06
CA LYS A 41 -13.80 -5.53 -10.89
C LYS A 41 -13.86 -5.23 -12.37
N ASN A 42 -14.56 -4.18 -12.73
CA ASN A 42 -14.73 -3.88 -14.14
C ASN A 42 -13.55 -3.17 -14.76
N SER A 43 -13.02 -2.17 -14.08
CA SER A 43 -11.94 -1.37 -14.62
C SER A 43 -10.56 -1.84 -14.16
N GLY A 44 -10.51 -2.56 -13.06
CA GLY A 44 -9.24 -2.96 -12.47
C GLY A 44 -8.60 -1.85 -11.66
N TYR A 45 -9.25 -0.70 -11.56
CA TYR A 45 -8.69 0.40 -10.79
C TYR A 45 -8.65 0.06 -9.31
N ARG A 46 -7.61 0.52 -8.64
CA ARG A 46 -7.42 0.27 -7.22
C ARG A 46 -7.54 1.58 -6.46
N TYR A 47 -8.13 1.49 -5.28
CA TYR A 47 -8.28 2.65 -4.40
C TYR A 47 -7.76 2.28 -3.03
N TYR A 48 -7.09 3.23 -2.40
CA TYR A 48 -6.37 3.00 -1.16
C TYR A 48 -6.81 3.99 -0.09
N THR A 49 -6.67 3.59 1.16
CA THR A 49 -7.00 4.43 2.30
C THR A 49 -5.73 4.92 2.97
N ALA A 50 -5.90 5.81 3.96
CA ALA A 50 -4.77 6.24 4.78
C ALA A 50 -4.13 5.05 5.49
N ASP A 51 -4.94 4.05 5.88
CA ASP A 51 -4.39 2.85 6.50
C ASP A 51 -3.48 2.10 5.54
N ASN A 52 -3.85 2.06 4.27
CA ASN A 52 -2.99 1.45 3.26
C ASN A 52 -1.66 2.18 3.17
N MET A 53 -1.69 3.51 3.26
CA MET A 53 -0.45 4.26 3.22
C MET A 53 0.43 3.96 4.42
N THR A 54 -0.17 3.80 5.59
CA THR A 54 0.57 3.43 6.79
C THR A 54 1.22 2.06 6.61
N GLN A 55 0.50 1.12 6.01
CA GLN A 55 1.07 -0.19 5.73
C GLN A 55 2.28 -0.09 4.80
N ILE A 56 2.15 0.71 3.75
CA ILE A 56 3.26 0.88 2.80
C ILE A 56 4.46 1.49 3.50
N ARG A 57 4.26 2.48 4.35
CA ARG A 57 5.35 3.09 5.09
C ARG A 57 6.05 2.08 5.98
N SER A 58 5.28 1.21 6.64
CA SER A 58 5.85 0.17 7.49
C SER A 58 6.71 -0.80 6.68
N ILE A 59 6.20 -1.21 5.52
CA ILE A 59 6.95 -2.12 4.66
C ILE A 59 8.26 -1.47 4.25
N ARG A 60 8.23 -0.22 3.85
CA ARG A 60 9.43 0.45 3.41
C ARG A 60 10.43 0.65 4.54
N SER A 61 9.92 0.92 5.74
CA SER A 61 10.80 1.05 6.90
C SER A 61 11.55 -0.25 7.17
N LEU A 62 10.85 -1.37 7.07
CA LEU A 62 11.47 -2.67 7.28
C LEU A 62 12.49 -2.97 6.18
N GLN A 63 12.21 -2.57 4.95
CA GLN A 63 13.17 -2.75 3.87
C GLN A 63 14.41 -1.92 4.13
N THR A 64 14.24 -0.72 4.67
CA THR A 64 15.36 0.14 5.01
C THR A 64 16.26 -0.50 6.06
N LEU A 65 15.67 -1.32 6.93
CA LEU A 65 16.43 -2.04 7.94
C LEU A 65 17.09 -3.30 7.38
N GLY A 66 16.90 -3.55 6.09
CA GLY A 66 17.58 -4.67 5.45
C GLY A 66 16.75 -5.92 5.25
N LEU A 67 15.47 -5.89 5.61
CA LEU A 67 14.64 -7.06 5.42
C LEU A 67 14.19 -7.17 3.97
N SER A 68 14.14 -8.39 3.45
CA SER A 68 13.58 -8.64 2.13
C SER A 68 12.06 -8.65 2.24
N LEU A 69 11.39 -8.54 1.11
CA LEU A 69 9.94 -8.59 1.10
C LEU A 69 9.43 -9.94 1.60
N SER A 70 10.14 -11.01 1.28
CA SER A 70 9.75 -12.33 1.77
C SER A 70 9.83 -12.40 3.29
N GLU A 71 10.89 -11.82 3.85
CA GLU A 71 11.04 -11.79 5.31
C GLU A 71 9.94 -10.94 5.96
N ILE A 72 9.64 -9.81 5.34
CA ILE A 72 8.60 -8.93 5.86
C ILE A 72 7.25 -9.66 5.83
N ARG A 73 7.02 -10.42 4.77
CA ARG A 73 5.76 -11.13 4.63
C ARG A 73 5.53 -12.11 5.77
N GLU A 74 6.60 -12.67 6.32
CA GLU A 74 6.45 -13.60 7.42
C GLU A 74 6.00 -12.95 8.70
N TYR A 75 6.09 -11.62 8.78
CA TYR A 75 5.61 -10.88 9.93
C TYR A 75 4.14 -10.51 9.83
N TYR A 76 3.60 -10.52 8.64
CA TYR A 76 2.21 -10.08 8.43
C TYR A 76 1.24 -11.23 8.20
#